data_6e5a775c499d1890eb5d7235636439f7
#
_entry.id   6e5a775c499d1890eb5d7235636439f7
#
_cell.length_a   1.000
_cell.length_b   1.000
_cell.length_c   1.000
_cell.angle_alpha   90.00
_cell.angle_beta   90.00
_cell.angle_gamma   90.00
#
_symmetry.space_group_name_H-M   'P 1'
#
loop_
_entity.id
_entity.type
_entity.pdbx_description
1 polymer ?
#
loop_
_entity_poly.entity_id
_entity_poly.type
_entity_poly.pdbx_seq_one_letter_code
_entity_poly.pdbx_strand_id
1 'polypeptide(L)'
;QRCAGIYMEEMYVYKNQQKLRWGYTTGTCGMAASMAAALMLFGQKRVSHVKVSTPKGIDLDLEIEETRFTKEQAVCAVRKDSGDDPDVTNGILVYARVTFAQDDVVKSKVILEAGEGVGRVTQKGLEQSIGDPAINLVPRRMIREAVEEELQKAGIDRGVRVMIWVPDGAEIAKKTFNPKLGIEGGISILGTTGIVEPMSEKALTDTIFVEMKVRRENGMDYCYVVPGNYGSDFLHDTLGYQEDAAVKCSNYVGEVIDDAVRLQMKGILLVGHIGKFIKLAAGIMNTHSRQADGRMEILAAHAAMAGGSRELI
;
A
#
# COMPACT_ATOMS: atom_id res chain seq x y z
N GLN A 1 0.51 -33.78 -7.74
CA GLN A 1 -0.64 -33.41 -6.86
C GLN A 1 -0.96 -31.96 -7.16
N ARG A 2 -2.06 -31.70 -7.85
CA ARG A 2 -2.58 -30.34 -8.05
C ARG A 2 -3.13 -29.87 -6.71
N CYS A 3 -2.54 -28.84 -6.13
CA CYS A 3 -3.18 -28.12 -5.04
C CYS A 3 -4.51 -27.58 -5.55
N ALA A 4 -5.61 -27.88 -4.85
CA ALA A 4 -6.90 -27.29 -5.13
C ALA A 4 -6.76 -25.79 -4.93
N GLY A 5 -7.00 -24.99 -5.98
CA GLY A 5 -6.95 -23.53 -5.89
C GLY A 5 -7.97 -23.06 -4.85
N ILE A 6 -7.52 -22.22 -3.93
CA ILE A 6 -8.41 -21.53 -2.99
C ILE A 6 -9.09 -20.43 -3.79
N TYR A 7 -10.39 -20.50 -3.96
CA TYR A 7 -11.17 -19.47 -4.62
C TYR A 7 -11.33 -18.25 -3.69
N MET A 8 -11.30 -17.04 -4.25
CA MET A 8 -11.35 -15.80 -3.48
C MET A 8 -12.62 -15.66 -2.62
N GLU A 9 -13.74 -16.26 -3.04
CA GLU A 9 -14.99 -16.31 -2.28
C GLU A 9 -14.88 -17.07 -0.95
N GLU A 10 -13.83 -17.88 -0.77
CA GLU A 10 -13.56 -18.64 0.46
C GLU A 10 -12.53 -17.97 1.37
N MET A 11 -12.02 -16.80 0.99
CA MET A 11 -10.92 -16.14 1.70
C MET A 11 -11.42 -15.04 2.61
N TYR A 12 -11.34 -15.31 3.91
CA TYR A 12 -11.81 -14.44 4.96
C TYR A 12 -10.80 -14.33 6.08
N VAL A 13 -10.86 -13.21 6.80
CA VAL A 13 -10.23 -13.05 8.11
C VAL A 13 -11.30 -12.74 9.14
N TYR A 14 -11.15 -13.28 10.35
CA TYR A 14 -12.01 -12.91 11.46
C TYR A 14 -11.33 -11.82 12.28
N LYS A 15 -11.90 -10.62 12.26
CA LYS A 15 -11.44 -9.48 13.05
C LYS A 15 -12.63 -8.81 13.73
N ASN A 16 -12.45 -8.45 14.99
CA ASN A 16 -13.49 -7.74 15.75
C ASN A 16 -14.85 -8.45 15.76
N GLN A 17 -14.86 -9.79 15.80
CA GLN A 17 -16.06 -10.64 15.73
C GLN A 17 -16.78 -10.57 14.37
N GLN A 18 -16.16 -10.00 13.35
CA GLN A 18 -16.69 -9.94 11.98
C GLN A 18 -15.86 -10.84 11.07
N LYS A 19 -16.55 -11.50 10.14
CA LYS A 19 -15.94 -12.25 9.04
C LYS A 19 -15.76 -11.27 7.89
N LEU A 20 -14.51 -10.93 7.56
CA LEU A 20 -14.16 -9.94 6.54
C LEU A 20 -13.55 -10.64 5.33
N ARG A 21 -14.07 -10.33 4.14
CA ARG A 21 -13.62 -10.88 2.87
C ARG A 21 -12.33 -10.20 2.40
N TRP A 22 -11.40 -10.97 1.90
CA TRP A 22 -10.18 -10.47 1.26
C TRP A 22 -10.48 -9.86 -0.11
N GLY A 23 -9.58 -9.01 -0.55
CA GLY A 23 -9.56 -8.43 -1.89
C GLY A 23 -8.21 -8.62 -2.56
N TYR A 24 -7.98 -7.91 -3.67
CA TYR A 24 -6.71 -7.91 -4.39
C TYR A 24 -6.21 -6.49 -4.66
N THR A 25 -4.89 -6.37 -4.81
CA THR A 25 -4.18 -5.09 -4.86
C THR A 25 -4.22 -4.44 -6.25
N THR A 26 -3.88 -3.14 -6.34
CA THR A 26 -3.68 -2.45 -7.63
C THR A 26 -2.57 -3.12 -8.46
N GLY A 27 -1.56 -3.70 -7.81
CA GLY A 27 -0.52 -4.49 -8.49
C GLY A 27 -1.06 -5.73 -9.19
N THR A 28 -1.98 -6.45 -8.53
CA THR A 28 -2.65 -7.61 -9.12
C THR A 28 -3.57 -7.21 -10.28
N CYS A 29 -4.29 -6.09 -10.15
CA CYS A 29 -5.08 -5.55 -11.26
C CYS A 29 -4.19 -5.21 -12.46
N GLY A 30 -3.06 -4.52 -12.22
CA GLY A 30 -2.10 -4.17 -13.27
C GLY A 30 -1.49 -5.41 -13.95
N MET A 31 -1.16 -6.45 -13.19
CA MET A 31 -0.68 -7.72 -13.72
C MET A 31 -1.73 -8.39 -14.61
N ALA A 32 -2.96 -8.56 -14.11
CA ALA A 32 -4.04 -9.23 -14.83
C ALA A 32 -4.45 -8.47 -16.10
N ALA A 33 -4.58 -7.13 -16.03
CA ALA A 33 -4.86 -6.30 -17.20
C ALA A 33 -3.74 -6.39 -18.24
N SER A 34 -2.47 -6.40 -17.83
CA SER A 34 -1.32 -6.52 -18.72
C SER A 34 -1.26 -7.89 -19.41
N MET A 35 -1.49 -8.96 -18.64
CA MET A 35 -1.58 -10.32 -19.18
C MET A 35 -2.72 -10.46 -20.19
N ALA A 36 -3.92 -9.97 -19.87
CA ALA A 36 -5.07 -10.02 -20.75
C ALA A 36 -4.83 -9.22 -22.05
N ALA A 37 -4.25 -8.01 -21.95
CA ALA A 37 -3.90 -7.21 -23.11
C ALA A 37 -2.83 -7.91 -23.98
N ALA A 38 -1.83 -8.56 -23.38
CA ALA A 38 -0.85 -9.36 -24.10
C ALA A 38 -1.50 -10.54 -24.84
N LEU A 39 -2.35 -11.31 -24.16
CA LEU A 39 -3.11 -12.40 -24.77
C LEU A 39 -3.97 -11.95 -25.95
N MET A 40 -4.64 -10.78 -25.83
CA MET A 40 -5.46 -10.22 -26.91
C MET A 40 -4.60 -9.75 -28.08
N LEU A 41 -3.47 -9.10 -27.82
CA LEU A 41 -2.55 -8.64 -28.87
C LEU A 41 -1.95 -9.81 -29.65
N PHE A 42 -1.50 -10.86 -28.96
CA PHE A 42 -0.82 -12.00 -29.59
C PHE A 42 -1.82 -12.97 -30.24
N GLY A 43 -2.93 -13.24 -29.57
CA GLY A 43 -3.92 -14.21 -30.04
C GLY A 43 -4.99 -13.62 -30.96
N GLN A 44 -5.10 -12.28 -31.09
CA GLN A 44 -6.13 -11.56 -31.84
C GLN A 44 -7.56 -12.04 -31.50
N LYS A 45 -7.81 -12.34 -30.24
CA LYS A 45 -9.09 -12.80 -29.69
C LYS A 45 -9.41 -12.06 -28.39
N ARG A 46 -10.69 -11.79 -28.18
CA ARG A 46 -11.17 -11.18 -26.94
C ARG A 46 -10.95 -12.14 -25.76
N VAL A 47 -10.44 -11.58 -24.68
CA VAL A 47 -10.27 -12.24 -23.39
C VAL A 47 -11.25 -11.62 -22.40
N SER A 48 -12.07 -12.44 -21.74
CA SER A 48 -13.04 -11.99 -20.74
C SER A 48 -12.61 -12.26 -19.30
N HIS A 49 -11.71 -13.23 -19.10
CA HIS A 49 -11.16 -13.60 -17.79
C HIS A 49 -9.71 -14.02 -17.93
N VAL A 50 -8.93 -13.79 -16.89
CA VAL A 50 -7.57 -14.33 -16.78
C VAL A 50 -7.34 -14.93 -15.39
N LYS A 51 -6.60 -16.04 -15.38
CA LYS A 51 -6.12 -16.66 -14.13
C LYS A 51 -4.72 -16.18 -13.86
N VAL A 52 -4.53 -15.60 -12.67
CA VAL A 52 -3.24 -15.08 -12.22
C VAL A 52 -2.89 -15.63 -10.85
N SER A 53 -1.63 -15.98 -10.65
CA SER A 53 -1.10 -16.41 -9.35
C SER A 53 -0.45 -15.22 -8.65
N THR A 54 -0.87 -14.95 -7.42
CA THR A 54 -0.32 -13.86 -6.63
C THR A 54 0.95 -14.29 -5.89
N PRO A 55 1.82 -13.35 -5.44
CA PRO A 55 3.00 -13.68 -4.63
C PRO A 55 2.65 -14.39 -3.31
N LYS A 56 1.41 -14.27 -2.83
CA LYS A 56 0.91 -15.03 -1.68
C LYS A 56 0.65 -16.51 -2.00
N GLY A 57 0.73 -16.91 -3.27
CA GLY A 57 0.43 -18.28 -3.72
C GLY A 57 -1.07 -18.54 -3.91
N ILE A 58 -1.84 -17.50 -4.13
CA ILE A 58 -3.30 -17.57 -4.33
C ILE A 58 -3.59 -17.34 -5.80
N ASP A 59 -4.36 -18.25 -6.38
CA ASP A 59 -4.85 -18.13 -7.76
C ASP A 59 -6.16 -17.35 -7.78
N LEU A 60 -6.22 -16.35 -8.64
CA LEU A 60 -7.40 -15.52 -8.88
C LEU A 60 -7.87 -15.68 -10.29
N ASP A 61 -9.20 -15.76 -10.49
CA ASP A 61 -9.86 -15.68 -11.79
C ASP A 61 -10.52 -14.31 -11.89
N LEU A 62 -9.93 -13.41 -12.68
CA LEU A 62 -10.31 -12.00 -12.73
C LEU A 62 -11.02 -11.67 -14.04
N GLU A 63 -12.17 -11.00 -13.94
CA GLU A 63 -12.92 -10.48 -15.06
C GLU A 63 -12.16 -9.32 -15.73
N ILE A 64 -12.20 -9.28 -17.06
CA ILE A 64 -11.55 -8.28 -17.89
C ILE A 64 -12.61 -7.38 -18.53
N GLU A 65 -12.50 -6.10 -18.21
CA GLU A 65 -13.41 -5.06 -18.69
C GLU A 65 -12.76 -4.21 -19.79
N GLU A 66 -13.55 -3.39 -20.48
CA GLU A 66 -13.11 -2.36 -21.44
C GLU A 66 -12.15 -2.85 -22.53
N THR A 67 -12.39 -4.04 -23.05
CA THR A 67 -11.50 -4.72 -24.01
C THR A 67 -11.54 -4.11 -25.40
N ARG A 68 -10.37 -3.69 -25.93
CA ARG A 68 -10.16 -3.22 -27.31
C ARG A 68 -8.83 -3.72 -27.82
N PHE A 69 -8.77 -4.21 -29.05
CA PHE A 69 -7.49 -4.64 -29.63
C PHE A 69 -7.46 -4.48 -31.14
N THR A 70 -6.27 -4.32 -31.65
CA THR A 70 -5.89 -4.30 -33.07
C THR A 70 -4.68 -5.20 -33.27
N LYS A 71 -4.14 -5.28 -34.48
CA LYS A 71 -2.87 -5.98 -34.74
C LYS A 71 -1.64 -5.31 -34.09
N GLU A 72 -1.76 -4.04 -33.66
CA GLU A 72 -0.66 -3.24 -33.15
C GLU A 72 -0.72 -3.02 -31.64
N GLN A 73 -1.91 -3.02 -31.07
CA GLN A 73 -2.13 -2.77 -29.65
C GLN A 73 -3.34 -3.49 -29.09
N ALA A 74 -3.31 -3.77 -27.82
CA ALA A 74 -4.47 -4.18 -27.05
C ALA A 74 -4.58 -3.37 -25.75
N VAL A 75 -5.81 -3.11 -25.35
CA VAL A 75 -6.19 -2.35 -24.14
C VAL A 75 -7.29 -3.10 -23.42
N CYS A 76 -7.19 -3.15 -22.11
CA CYS A 76 -8.28 -3.60 -21.24
C CYS A 76 -8.09 -3.05 -19.82
N ALA A 77 -9.06 -3.33 -18.96
CA ALA A 77 -9.02 -2.93 -17.57
C ALA A 77 -9.43 -4.08 -16.63
N VAL A 78 -9.02 -3.99 -15.40
CA VAL A 78 -9.47 -4.82 -14.28
C VAL A 78 -10.01 -3.92 -13.20
N ARG A 79 -11.21 -4.22 -12.71
CA ARG A 79 -11.82 -3.50 -11.59
C ARG A 79 -11.21 -4.00 -10.29
N LYS A 80 -10.70 -3.06 -9.48
CA LYS A 80 -10.15 -3.40 -8.17
C LYS A 80 -11.27 -3.77 -7.20
N ASP A 81 -11.11 -4.90 -6.55
CA ASP A 81 -11.95 -5.29 -5.41
C ASP A 81 -11.07 -5.39 -4.16
N SER A 82 -11.32 -4.51 -3.21
CA SER A 82 -10.59 -4.47 -1.94
C SER A 82 -11.20 -5.39 -0.87
N GLY A 83 -12.22 -6.19 -1.22
CA GLY A 83 -12.95 -6.97 -0.23
C GLY A 83 -13.68 -6.04 0.75
N ASP A 84 -13.61 -6.39 2.02
CA ASP A 84 -14.21 -5.60 3.11
C ASP A 84 -13.23 -4.58 3.72
N ASP A 85 -12.10 -4.30 3.05
CA ASP A 85 -11.18 -3.24 3.46
C ASP A 85 -11.71 -1.86 3.07
N PRO A 86 -11.70 -0.86 3.98
CA PRO A 86 -12.18 0.50 3.69
C PRO A 86 -11.18 1.30 2.83
N ASP A 87 -10.72 0.71 1.75
CA ASP A 87 -9.76 1.27 0.81
C ASP A 87 -10.43 2.23 -0.18
N VAL A 88 -9.97 3.48 -0.24
CA VAL A 88 -10.49 4.50 -1.15
C VAL A 88 -10.29 4.15 -2.64
N THR A 89 -9.42 3.21 -2.95
CA THR A 89 -9.20 2.70 -4.31
C THR A 89 -10.12 1.53 -4.67
N ASN A 90 -11.06 1.16 -3.83
CA ASN A 90 -12.03 0.11 -4.15
C ASN A 90 -12.90 0.50 -5.35
N GLY A 91 -13.08 -0.42 -6.30
CA GLY A 91 -13.93 -0.21 -7.48
C GLY A 91 -13.29 0.54 -8.64
N ILE A 92 -12.08 1.08 -8.50
CA ILE A 92 -11.37 1.74 -9.61
C ILE A 92 -11.03 0.75 -10.72
N LEU A 93 -10.96 1.26 -11.96
CA LEU A 93 -10.44 0.50 -13.09
C LEU A 93 -8.95 0.76 -13.28
N VAL A 94 -8.16 -0.30 -13.23
CA VAL A 94 -6.74 -0.28 -13.57
C VAL A 94 -6.59 -0.78 -15.00
N TYR A 95 -6.19 0.12 -15.89
CA TYR A 95 -6.02 -0.16 -17.30
C TYR A 95 -4.60 -0.60 -17.62
N ALA A 96 -4.48 -1.45 -18.64
CA ALA A 96 -3.22 -1.75 -19.29
C ALA A 96 -3.36 -1.66 -20.80
N ARG A 97 -2.34 -1.09 -21.44
CA ARG A 97 -2.14 -1.14 -22.90
C ARG A 97 -0.83 -1.86 -23.20
N VAL A 98 -0.89 -2.82 -24.09
CA VAL A 98 0.28 -3.54 -24.62
C VAL A 98 0.42 -3.24 -26.10
N THR A 99 1.64 -2.81 -26.48
CA THR A 99 2.03 -2.54 -27.88
C THR A 99 3.37 -3.22 -28.17
N PHE A 100 3.64 -3.56 -29.43
CA PHE A 100 4.98 -4.00 -29.81
C PHE A 100 5.98 -2.85 -29.69
N ALA A 101 7.18 -3.12 -29.20
CA ALA A 101 8.28 -2.17 -29.21
C ALA A 101 8.77 -1.93 -30.66
N GLN A 102 9.12 -0.68 -30.95
CA GLN A 102 9.61 -0.29 -32.29
C GLN A 102 11.10 -0.56 -32.49
N ASP A 103 11.85 -0.64 -31.39
CA ASP A 103 13.30 -0.81 -31.42
C ASP A 103 13.72 -2.24 -31.08
N ASP A 104 14.51 -2.89 -31.94
CA ASP A 104 15.06 -4.23 -31.72
C ASP A 104 16.14 -4.28 -30.61
N VAL A 105 16.56 -3.15 -30.08
CA VAL A 105 17.63 -3.00 -29.07
C VAL A 105 17.09 -2.80 -27.66
N VAL A 106 16.17 -3.65 -27.21
CA VAL A 106 15.69 -3.54 -25.84
C VAL A 106 16.35 -4.61 -24.98
N LYS A 107 17.11 -4.18 -23.96
CA LYS A 107 17.70 -5.07 -22.94
C LYS A 107 16.65 -5.87 -22.15
N SER A 108 15.41 -5.45 -22.17
CA SER A 108 14.27 -6.09 -21.51
C SER A 108 13.16 -6.33 -22.54
N LYS A 109 12.64 -7.55 -22.58
CA LYS A 109 11.49 -7.89 -23.46
C LYS A 109 10.23 -7.10 -23.14
N VAL A 110 10.12 -6.58 -21.90
CA VAL A 110 8.95 -5.80 -21.43
C VAL A 110 9.39 -4.46 -20.86
N ILE A 111 8.99 -3.38 -21.53
CA ILE A 111 9.15 -1.99 -21.07
C ILE A 111 7.87 -1.61 -20.35
N LEU A 112 7.97 -1.30 -19.04
CA LEU A 112 6.83 -0.88 -18.22
C LEU A 112 6.82 0.64 -18.07
N GLU A 113 5.71 1.25 -18.43
CA GLU A 113 5.44 2.68 -18.37
C GLU A 113 4.18 2.96 -17.54
N ALA A 114 4.04 4.20 -17.10
CA ALA A 114 2.83 4.66 -16.42
C ALA A 114 2.24 5.87 -17.15
N GLY A 115 0.94 5.85 -17.31
CA GLY A 115 0.13 6.92 -17.87
C GLY A 115 -0.58 7.74 -16.80
N GLU A 116 -1.67 8.37 -17.21
CA GLU A 116 -2.52 9.21 -16.35
C GLU A 116 -2.97 8.49 -15.08
N GLY A 117 -3.01 9.23 -13.96
CA GLY A 117 -3.51 8.75 -12.68
C GLY A 117 -2.64 7.72 -11.96
N VAL A 118 -1.48 7.36 -12.52
CA VAL A 118 -0.40 6.69 -11.77
C VAL A 118 0.60 7.75 -11.34
N GLY A 119 0.87 7.83 -10.04
CA GLY A 119 1.72 8.85 -9.45
C GLY A 119 3.18 8.74 -9.88
N ARG A 120 3.93 9.83 -9.63
CA ARG A 120 5.39 9.88 -9.78
C ARG A 120 6.04 10.22 -8.46
N VAL A 121 7.17 9.61 -8.22
CA VAL A 121 7.98 9.84 -7.02
C VAL A 121 8.69 11.18 -7.12
N THR A 122 8.52 12.04 -6.11
CA THR A 122 9.13 13.38 -6.03
C THR A 122 10.11 13.51 -4.87
N GLN A 123 10.14 12.56 -3.94
CA GLN A 123 10.99 12.56 -2.76
C GLN A 123 11.81 11.29 -2.63
N LYS A 124 12.92 11.36 -1.87
CA LYS A 124 13.74 10.19 -1.52
C LYS A 124 13.04 9.33 -0.47
N GLY A 125 13.47 8.07 -0.33
CA GLY A 125 13.01 7.16 0.73
C GLY A 125 12.07 6.06 0.26
N LEU A 126 11.52 6.17 -0.95
CA LEU A 126 10.78 5.09 -1.59
C LEU A 126 11.71 4.08 -2.29
N GLU A 127 11.15 2.97 -2.76
CA GLU A 127 11.90 1.96 -3.54
C GLU A 127 12.26 2.45 -4.94
N GLN A 128 11.47 3.40 -5.48
CA GLN A 128 11.67 3.99 -6.79
C GLN A 128 12.51 5.25 -6.67
N SER A 129 13.23 5.57 -7.75
CA SER A 129 13.98 6.83 -7.86
C SER A 129 13.04 8.01 -8.09
N ILE A 130 13.50 9.21 -7.73
CA ILE A 130 12.78 10.46 -8.06
C ILE A 130 12.54 10.54 -9.57
N GLY A 131 11.32 10.88 -9.97
CA GLY A 131 10.87 10.93 -11.35
C GLY A 131 10.28 9.61 -11.88
N ASP A 132 10.55 8.48 -11.23
CA ASP A 132 9.99 7.19 -11.60
C ASP A 132 8.49 7.12 -11.33
N PRO A 133 7.74 6.33 -12.11
CA PRO A 133 6.34 6.04 -11.79
C PRO A 133 6.23 5.24 -10.49
N ALA A 134 5.19 5.56 -9.72
CA ALA A 134 4.87 4.91 -8.45
C ALA A 134 4.29 3.49 -8.66
N ILE A 135 5.05 2.64 -9.34
CA ILE A 135 4.80 1.21 -9.48
C ILE A 135 5.86 0.50 -8.64
N ASN A 136 5.46 -0.14 -7.55
CA ASN A 136 6.39 -0.78 -6.61
C ASN A 136 7.11 -1.99 -7.23
N LEU A 137 8.23 -2.41 -6.66
CA LEU A 137 9.09 -3.47 -7.22
C LEU A 137 8.35 -4.79 -7.45
N VAL A 138 7.52 -5.22 -6.49
CA VAL A 138 6.76 -6.47 -6.62
C VAL A 138 5.75 -6.39 -7.77
N PRO A 139 4.86 -5.39 -7.87
CA PRO A 139 4.00 -5.19 -9.04
C PRO A 139 4.76 -5.09 -10.36
N ARG A 140 5.89 -4.39 -10.41
CA ARG A 140 6.74 -4.32 -11.61
C ARG A 140 7.18 -5.71 -12.07
N ARG A 141 7.61 -6.54 -11.13
CA ARG A 141 8.01 -7.93 -11.40
C ARG A 141 6.81 -8.76 -11.87
N MET A 142 5.69 -8.70 -11.15
CA MET A 142 4.47 -9.44 -11.51
C MET A 142 3.99 -9.13 -12.93
N ILE A 143 3.95 -7.84 -13.30
CA ILE A 143 3.53 -7.40 -14.63
C ILE A 143 4.51 -7.93 -15.70
N ARG A 144 5.81 -7.79 -15.47
CA ARG A 144 6.82 -8.23 -16.43
C ARG A 144 6.79 -9.73 -16.63
N GLU A 145 6.83 -10.51 -15.55
CA GLU A 145 6.81 -11.97 -15.59
C GLU A 145 5.56 -12.49 -16.31
N ALA A 146 4.37 -11.95 -16.00
CA ALA A 146 3.14 -12.35 -16.65
C ALA A 146 3.14 -12.09 -18.18
N VAL A 147 3.65 -10.94 -18.62
CA VAL A 147 3.71 -10.60 -20.04
C VAL A 147 4.83 -11.37 -20.76
N GLU A 148 5.99 -11.56 -20.14
CA GLU A 148 7.10 -12.35 -20.67
C GLU A 148 6.73 -13.81 -20.87
N GLU A 149 5.96 -14.39 -19.95
CA GLU A 149 5.43 -15.74 -20.07
C GLU A 149 4.51 -15.88 -21.30
N GLU A 150 3.63 -14.91 -21.53
CA GLU A 150 2.75 -14.91 -22.71
C GLU A 150 3.50 -14.69 -24.04
N LEU A 151 4.57 -13.86 -24.03
CA LEU A 151 5.48 -13.74 -25.19
C LEU A 151 6.14 -15.08 -25.52
N GLN A 152 6.61 -15.80 -24.51
CA GLN A 152 7.25 -17.12 -24.68
C GLN A 152 6.26 -18.14 -25.23
N LYS A 153 5.04 -18.22 -24.64
CA LYS A 153 3.99 -19.14 -25.10
C LYS A 153 3.57 -18.88 -26.55
N ALA A 154 3.55 -17.61 -26.95
CA ALA A 154 3.21 -17.19 -28.32
C ALA A 154 4.39 -17.35 -29.32
N GLY A 155 5.58 -17.66 -28.86
CA GLY A 155 6.78 -17.74 -29.70
C GLY A 155 7.20 -16.40 -30.30
N ILE A 156 6.90 -15.29 -29.64
CA ILE A 156 7.18 -13.93 -30.12
C ILE A 156 8.54 -13.48 -29.59
N ASP A 157 9.45 -13.17 -30.52
CA ASP A 157 10.80 -12.67 -30.19
C ASP A 157 10.93 -11.16 -30.43
N ARG A 158 9.89 -10.41 -30.06
CA ARG A 158 9.87 -8.94 -30.06
C ARG A 158 9.59 -8.43 -28.65
N GLY A 159 10.18 -7.27 -28.33
CA GLY A 159 9.81 -6.56 -27.10
C GLY A 159 8.43 -5.92 -27.17
N VAL A 160 7.83 -5.69 -26.03
CA VAL A 160 6.57 -4.98 -25.88
C VAL A 160 6.68 -3.84 -24.89
N ARG A 161 5.84 -2.83 -25.07
CA ARG A 161 5.59 -1.75 -24.10
C ARG A 161 4.28 -2.02 -23.39
N VAL A 162 4.31 -1.96 -22.09
CA VAL A 162 3.13 -2.06 -21.22
C VAL A 162 2.94 -0.72 -20.52
N MET A 163 1.81 -0.06 -20.77
CA MET A 163 1.46 1.19 -20.09
C MET A 163 0.30 0.92 -19.14
N ILE A 164 0.48 1.26 -17.87
CA ILE A 164 -0.56 1.20 -16.84
C ILE A 164 -1.10 2.60 -16.59
N TRP A 165 -2.42 2.76 -16.51
CA TRP A 165 -3.04 4.03 -16.11
C TRP A 165 -4.34 3.79 -15.34
N VAL A 166 -4.78 4.82 -14.61
CA VAL A 166 -5.98 4.78 -13.77
C VAL A 166 -6.72 6.10 -13.95
N PRO A 167 -7.82 6.14 -14.68
CA PRO A 167 -8.67 7.32 -14.75
C PRO A 167 -9.01 7.82 -13.34
N ASP A 168 -9.08 9.14 -13.15
CA ASP A 168 -9.34 9.78 -11.85
C ASP A 168 -8.32 9.48 -10.73
N GLY A 169 -7.25 8.75 -11.03
CA GLY A 169 -6.25 8.36 -10.04
C GLY A 169 -5.59 9.55 -9.33
N ALA A 170 -5.46 10.69 -9.98
CA ALA A 170 -4.95 11.90 -9.37
C ALA A 170 -5.86 12.46 -8.27
N GLU A 171 -7.17 12.44 -8.49
CA GLU A 171 -8.16 12.89 -7.48
C GLU A 171 -8.26 11.88 -6.32
N ILE A 172 -8.24 10.58 -6.63
CA ILE A 172 -8.28 9.51 -5.64
C ILE A 172 -7.04 9.57 -4.74
N ALA A 173 -5.86 9.83 -5.32
CA ALA A 173 -4.60 9.91 -4.59
C ALA A 173 -4.61 10.94 -3.45
N LYS A 174 -5.34 12.05 -3.59
CA LYS A 174 -5.49 13.08 -2.55
C LYS A 174 -6.06 12.52 -1.24
N LYS A 175 -6.80 11.41 -1.31
CA LYS A 175 -7.40 10.72 -0.15
C LYS A 175 -6.56 9.56 0.37
N THR A 176 -5.39 9.32 -0.21
CA THR A 176 -4.44 8.26 0.17
C THR A 176 -3.26 8.84 0.96
N PHE A 177 -2.30 7.98 1.30
CA PHE A 177 -1.03 8.41 1.89
C PHE A 177 -0.03 8.98 0.87
N ASN A 178 -0.30 8.87 -0.44
CA ASN A 178 0.64 9.27 -1.49
C ASN A 178 1.19 10.69 -1.35
N PRO A 179 0.38 11.74 -1.06
CA PRO A 179 0.91 13.09 -0.87
C PRO A 179 1.97 13.18 0.23
N LYS A 180 1.78 12.45 1.34
CA LYS A 180 2.73 12.42 2.46
C LYS A 180 4.02 11.66 2.15
N LEU A 181 3.97 10.76 1.16
CA LEU A 181 5.10 9.96 0.72
C LEU A 181 5.85 10.62 -0.44
N GLY A 182 5.46 11.82 -0.87
CA GLY A 182 6.03 12.48 -2.04
C GLY A 182 5.73 11.74 -3.33
N ILE A 183 4.49 11.27 -3.49
CA ILE A 183 3.98 10.69 -4.72
C ILE A 183 2.90 11.63 -5.25
N GLU A 184 3.13 12.21 -6.41
CA GLU A 184 2.29 13.23 -7.01
C GLU A 184 1.65 12.75 -8.32
N GLY A 185 0.48 13.33 -8.66
CA GLY A 185 -0.20 13.12 -9.94
C GLY A 185 -0.98 11.82 -10.06
N GLY A 186 -1.03 10.98 -9.02
CA GLY A 186 -1.82 9.74 -9.08
C GLY A 186 -1.62 8.79 -7.92
N ILE A 187 -2.30 7.64 -8.02
CA ILE A 187 -2.18 6.56 -7.04
C ILE A 187 -0.91 5.73 -7.28
N SER A 188 -0.56 4.90 -6.31
CA SER A 188 0.50 3.89 -6.44
C SER A 188 -0.07 2.56 -6.96
N ILE A 189 0.68 1.91 -7.82
CA ILE A 189 0.48 0.50 -8.19
C ILE A 189 1.31 -0.33 -7.20
N LEU A 190 0.67 -0.89 -6.20
CA LEU A 190 1.32 -1.50 -5.04
C LEU A 190 0.71 -2.86 -4.66
N GLY A 191 1.36 -3.54 -3.72
CA GLY A 191 0.93 -4.81 -3.15
C GLY A 191 2.04 -5.85 -3.18
N THR A 192 2.61 -6.17 -2.02
CA THR A 192 3.72 -7.15 -1.89
C THR A 192 3.23 -8.60 -1.99
N THR A 193 2.01 -8.86 -1.55
CA THR A 193 1.39 -10.19 -1.55
C THR A 193 0.41 -10.40 -2.71
N GLY A 194 0.00 -9.32 -3.38
CA GLY A 194 -1.06 -9.32 -4.38
C GLY A 194 -2.48 -9.31 -3.79
N ILE A 195 -2.63 -9.54 -2.50
CA ILE A 195 -3.91 -9.69 -1.78
C ILE A 195 -4.08 -8.53 -0.79
N VAL A 196 -5.31 -8.05 -0.66
CA VAL A 196 -5.73 -7.10 0.38
C VAL A 196 -6.36 -7.89 1.54
N GLU A 197 -5.73 -7.84 2.70
CA GLU A 197 -6.31 -8.35 3.94
C GLU A 197 -6.95 -7.19 4.70
N PRO A 198 -8.29 -7.19 4.90
CA PRO A 198 -8.98 -6.08 5.54
C PRO A 198 -8.42 -5.77 6.93
N MET A 199 -8.28 -4.47 7.22
CA MET A 199 -7.80 -3.96 8.50
C MET A 199 -6.43 -4.54 8.91
N SER A 200 -5.51 -4.71 7.96
CA SER A 200 -4.17 -5.24 8.22
C SER A 200 -3.35 -4.29 9.08
N GLU A 201 -3.02 -4.72 10.29
CA GLU A 201 -2.12 -3.98 11.18
C GLU A 201 -0.74 -3.82 10.56
N LYS A 202 -0.25 -4.90 9.92
CA LYS A 202 1.02 -4.88 9.22
C LYS A 202 1.06 -3.84 8.08
N ALA A 203 0.00 -3.73 7.28
CA ALA A 203 -0.06 -2.75 6.21
C ALA A 203 -0.01 -1.31 6.77
N LEU A 204 -0.64 -1.07 7.92
CA LEU A 204 -0.59 0.23 8.58
C LEU A 204 0.80 0.54 9.13
N THR A 205 1.43 -0.40 9.84
CA THR A 205 2.78 -0.20 10.40
C THR A 205 3.83 -0.07 9.30
N ASP A 206 3.74 -0.85 8.22
CA ASP A 206 4.61 -0.70 7.03
C ASP A 206 4.45 0.72 6.41
N THR A 207 3.23 1.27 6.37
CA THR A 207 3.00 2.63 5.85
C THR A 207 3.62 3.68 6.76
N ILE A 208 3.50 3.54 8.08
CA ILE A 208 4.13 4.43 9.07
C ILE A 208 5.65 4.41 8.89
N PHE A 209 6.24 3.23 8.78
CA PHE A 209 7.68 3.09 8.53
C PHE A 209 8.11 3.82 7.26
N VAL A 210 7.38 3.66 6.16
CA VAL A 210 7.71 4.32 4.89
C VAL A 210 7.60 5.84 5.02
N GLU A 211 6.57 6.36 5.70
CA GLU A 211 6.43 7.80 5.94
C GLU A 211 7.62 8.35 6.76
N MET A 212 8.02 7.68 7.82
CA MET A 212 9.19 8.05 8.63
C MET A 212 10.49 7.99 7.82
N LYS A 213 10.66 6.95 6.99
CA LYS A 213 11.82 6.79 6.12
C LYS A 213 11.91 7.92 5.09
N VAL A 214 10.80 8.27 4.43
CA VAL A 214 10.77 9.41 3.51
C VAL A 214 11.22 10.69 4.20
N ARG A 215 10.69 10.99 5.39
CA ARG A 215 11.11 12.15 6.19
C ARG A 215 12.61 12.13 6.49
N ARG A 216 13.12 11.00 6.94
CA ARG A 216 14.54 10.81 7.27
C ARG A 216 15.47 11.03 6.08
N GLU A 217 15.13 10.43 4.94
CA GLU A 217 15.92 10.52 3.69
C GLU A 217 15.87 11.95 3.06
N ASN A 218 14.88 12.74 3.44
CA ASN A 218 14.77 14.15 3.05
C ASN A 218 15.34 15.13 4.10
N GLY A 219 16.14 14.62 5.04
CA GLY A 219 16.95 15.42 5.97
C GLY A 219 16.28 15.73 7.29
N MET A 220 15.15 15.11 7.62
CA MET A 220 14.51 15.27 8.93
C MET A 220 15.13 14.32 9.94
N ASP A 221 15.96 14.82 10.82
CA ASP A 221 16.57 14.03 11.92
C ASP A 221 15.61 13.78 13.09
N TYR A 222 14.54 14.57 13.19
CA TYR A 222 13.52 14.50 14.24
C TYR A 222 12.14 14.34 13.61
N CYS A 223 11.24 13.68 14.31
CA CYS A 223 9.89 13.44 13.84
C CYS A 223 8.86 13.74 14.94
N TYR A 224 7.78 14.43 14.59
CA TYR A 224 6.60 14.52 15.44
C TYR A 224 5.74 13.28 15.21
N VAL A 225 5.27 12.68 16.29
CA VAL A 225 4.46 11.45 16.23
C VAL A 225 3.23 11.64 17.10
N VAL A 226 2.06 11.34 16.51
CA VAL A 226 0.76 11.49 17.18
C VAL A 226 -0.06 10.21 17.02
N PRO A 227 -0.79 9.78 18.05
CA PRO A 227 -1.72 8.63 17.91
C PRO A 227 -2.90 8.91 16.99
N GLY A 228 -3.31 10.16 16.83
CA GLY A 228 -4.48 10.56 16.04
C GLY A 228 -4.69 12.07 16.03
N ASN A 229 -5.89 12.49 15.60
CA ASN A 229 -6.21 13.89 15.32
C ASN A 229 -5.98 14.81 16.55
N TYR A 230 -6.34 14.38 17.75
CA TYR A 230 -6.12 15.18 18.96
C TYR A 230 -4.67 15.70 19.10
N GLY A 231 -3.68 14.83 18.83
CA GLY A 231 -2.27 15.24 18.86
C GLY A 231 -1.91 16.16 17.70
N SER A 232 -2.47 15.93 16.51
CA SER A 232 -2.27 16.82 15.35
C SER A 232 -2.85 18.21 15.60
N ASP A 233 -4.07 18.27 16.10
CA ASP A 233 -4.77 19.52 16.42
C ASP A 233 -4.01 20.30 17.48
N PHE A 234 -3.50 19.62 18.53
CA PHE A 234 -2.67 20.25 19.55
C PHE A 234 -1.36 20.82 18.98
N LEU A 235 -0.68 20.08 18.10
CA LEU A 235 0.52 20.57 17.44
C LEU A 235 0.22 21.81 16.59
N HIS A 236 -0.88 21.81 15.85
CA HIS A 236 -1.28 22.94 15.02
C HIS A 236 -1.74 24.13 15.86
N ASP A 237 -2.73 23.96 16.72
CA ASP A 237 -3.44 25.05 17.40
C ASP A 237 -2.61 25.66 18.54
N THR A 238 -1.79 24.83 19.23
CA THR A 238 -1.05 25.25 20.41
C THR A 238 0.40 25.58 20.10
N LEU A 239 1.04 24.81 19.21
CA LEU A 239 2.46 24.95 18.91
C LEU A 239 2.74 25.57 17.53
N GLY A 240 1.72 25.83 16.72
CA GLY A 240 1.84 26.50 15.42
C GLY A 240 2.52 25.67 14.32
N TYR A 241 2.58 24.34 14.47
CA TYR A 241 3.12 23.47 13.43
C TYR A 241 2.11 23.25 12.31
N GLN A 242 2.58 22.88 11.10
CA GLN A 242 1.68 22.53 10.00
C GLN A 242 0.90 21.24 10.32
N GLU A 243 -0.33 21.15 9.84
CA GLU A 243 -1.26 20.05 10.15
C GLU A 243 -0.70 18.68 9.76
N ASP A 244 0.10 18.61 8.71
CA ASP A 244 0.74 17.40 8.17
C ASP A 244 2.17 17.14 8.73
N ALA A 245 2.63 17.96 9.68
CA ALA A 245 3.98 17.85 10.25
C ALA A 245 4.20 16.52 10.98
N ALA A 246 3.14 15.88 11.49
CA ALA A 246 3.23 14.69 12.32
C ALA A 246 2.92 13.39 11.56
N VAL A 247 3.65 12.32 11.90
CA VAL A 247 3.33 10.94 11.56
C VAL A 247 2.22 10.44 12.48
N LYS A 248 1.14 9.92 11.91
CA LYS A 248 0.03 9.33 12.69
C LYS A 248 0.31 7.86 12.97
N CYS A 249 0.66 7.53 14.22
CA CYS A 249 1.04 6.17 14.61
C CYS A 249 -0.13 5.29 15.09
N SER A 250 -1.35 5.81 15.18
CA SER A 250 -2.49 5.09 15.77
C SER A 250 -2.18 4.59 17.19
N ASN A 251 -2.18 3.30 17.42
CA ASN A 251 -1.85 2.68 18.70
C ASN A 251 -0.44 2.04 18.72
N TYR A 252 0.31 2.14 17.61
CA TYR A 252 1.56 1.41 17.37
C TYR A 252 2.78 2.25 17.80
N VAL A 253 2.80 2.65 19.08
CA VAL A 253 3.88 3.50 19.60
C VAL A 253 5.22 2.74 19.67
N GLY A 254 5.16 1.45 20.01
CA GLY A 254 6.36 0.60 20.06
C GLY A 254 7.02 0.48 18.69
N GLU A 255 6.25 0.14 17.67
CA GLU A 255 6.71 0.01 16.29
C GLU A 255 7.37 1.33 15.80
N VAL A 256 6.77 2.47 16.13
CA VAL A 256 7.34 3.78 15.77
C VAL A 256 8.68 4.04 16.45
N ILE A 257 8.83 3.65 17.72
CA ILE A 257 10.10 3.79 18.45
C ILE A 257 11.17 2.90 17.81
N ASP A 258 10.83 1.64 17.51
CA ASP A 258 11.74 0.69 16.86
C ASP A 258 12.13 1.20 15.46
N ASP A 259 11.19 1.72 14.69
CA ASP A 259 11.42 2.30 13.38
C ASP A 259 12.31 3.56 13.44
N ALA A 260 12.12 4.41 14.44
CA ALA A 260 12.99 5.58 14.66
C ALA A 260 14.45 5.16 14.93
N VAL A 261 14.65 4.13 15.74
CA VAL A 261 15.97 3.54 15.99
C VAL A 261 16.55 2.94 14.72
N ARG A 262 15.79 2.14 13.98
CA ARG A 262 16.18 1.52 12.71
C ARG A 262 16.60 2.55 11.66
N LEU A 263 15.88 3.68 11.60
CA LEU A 263 16.16 4.78 10.69
C LEU A 263 17.24 5.73 11.19
N GLN A 264 17.82 5.47 12.38
CA GLN A 264 18.83 6.32 13.01
C GLN A 264 18.37 7.78 13.16
N MET A 265 17.12 7.97 13.52
CA MET A 265 16.59 9.29 13.86
C MET A 265 17.23 9.79 15.17
N LYS A 266 17.49 11.08 15.28
CA LYS A 266 18.05 11.69 16.50
C LYS A 266 17.03 11.79 17.64
N GLY A 267 15.74 11.83 17.29
CA GLY A 267 14.67 11.82 18.28
C GLY A 267 13.27 11.89 17.66
N ILE A 268 12.29 11.55 18.47
CA ILE A 268 10.88 11.71 18.18
C ILE A 268 10.21 12.52 19.29
N LEU A 269 9.25 13.38 18.91
CA LEU A 269 8.36 14.06 19.86
C LEU A 269 6.99 13.39 19.78
N LEU A 270 6.63 12.65 20.83
CA LEU A 270 5.32 12.03 20.98
C LEU A 270 4.34 13.05 21.58
N VAL A 271 3.24 13.32 20.84
CA VAL A 271 2.20 14.23 21.31
C VAL A 271 0.85 13.51 21.27
N GLY A 272 0.21 13.42 22.42
CA GLY A 272 -1.06 12.73 22.56
C GLY A 272 -1.67 12.89 23.93
N HIS A 273 -2.92 12.38 24.08
CA HIS A 273 -3.65 12.48 25.34
C HIS A 273 -3.09 11.51 26.39
N ILE A 274 -2.99 11.97 27.64
CA ILE A 274 -2.49 11.18 28.78
C ILE A 274 -3.22 9.83 28.92
N GLY A 275 -4.52 9.78 28.63
CA GLY A 275 -5.31 8.55 28.70
C GLY A 275 -4.83 7.40 27.79
N LYS A 276 -4.03 7.70 26.74
CA LYS A 276 -3.31 6.68 25.98
C LYS A 276 -1.88 6.48 26.51
N PHE A 277 -1.18 7.57 26.79
CA PHE A 277 0.25 7.52 27.08
C PHE A 277 0.58 7.00 28.48
N ILE A 278 -0.36 7.07 29.42
CA ILE A 278 -0.17 6.45 30.73
C ILE A 278 0.17 4.95 30.64
N LYS A 279 -0.33 4.27 29.61
CA LYS A 279 -0.04 2.85 29.36
C LYS A 279 1.44 2.57 29.08
N LEU A 280 2.12 3.53 28.44
CA LEU A 280 3.55 3.44 28.14
C LEU A 280 4.40 3.35 29.42
N ALA A 281 3.93 3.95 30.53
CA ALA A 281 4.62 3.91 31.82
C ALA A 281 4.70 2.47 32.41
N ALA A 282 3.83 1.57 31.94
CA ALA A 282 3.87 0.15 32.28
C ALA A 282 4.44 -0.72 31.14
N GLY A 283 5.06 -0.12 30.12
CA GLY A 283 5.61 -0.86 28.99
C GLY A 283 4.57 -1.37 27.98
N ILE A 284 3.33 -0.88 28.04
CA ILE A 284 2.26 -1.25 27.09
C ILE A 284 2.44 -0.39 25.83
N MET A 285 3.21 -0.89 24.87
CA MET A 285 3.63 -0.15 23.68
C MET A 285 2.59 -0.11 22.56
N ASN A 286 1.64 -1.05 22.52
CA ASN A 286 0.42 -0.93 21.74
C ASN A 286 -0.70 -0.41 22.63
N THR A 287 -1.10 0.86 22.44
CA THR A 287 -2.03 1.55 23.34
C THR A 287 -3.51 1.21 23.11
N HIS A 288 -3.83 0.26 22.22
CA HIS A 288 -5.19 -0.20 21.99
C HIS A 288 -5.74 -0.93 23.23
N SER A 289 -6.97 -0.59 23.66
CA SER A 289 -7.56 -1.16 24.89
C SER A 289 -7.84 -2.65 24.85
N ARG A 290 -7.87 -3.26 23.64
CA ARG A 290 -7.96 -4.72 23.48
C ARG A 290 -6.66 -5.45 23.81
N GLN A 291 -5.51 -4.81 23.66
CA GLN A 291 -4.21 -5.38 23.97
C GLN A 291 -4.00 -5.40 25.48
N ALA A 292 -4.25 -4.25 26.10
CA ALA A 292 -4.22 -4.09 27.55
C ALA A 292 -4.95 -2.79 27.96
N ASP A 293 -5.49 -2.78 29.15
CA ASP A 293 -5.89 -1.56 29.85
C ASP A 293 -5.06 -1.45 31.13
N GLY A 294 -5.61 -1.16 32.27
CA GLY A 294 -4.88 -1.00 33.55
C GLY A 294 -4.44 0.42 33.81
N ARG A 295 -5.08 1.42 33.17
CA ARG A 295 -4.75 2.84 33.36
C ARG A 295 -4.86 3.31 34.80
N MET A 296 -5.88 2.86 35.53
CA MET A 296 -6.09 3.21 36.94
C MET A 296 -5.06 2.55 37.83
N GLU A 297 -4.72 1.29 37.59
CA GLU A 297 -3.71 0.54 38.30
C GLU A 297 -2.32 1.17 38.12
N ILE A 298 -2.00 1.59 36.88
CA ILE A 298 -0.75 2.28 36.58
C ILE A 298 -0.68 3.64 37.30
N LEU A 299 -1.77 4.42 37.25
CA LEU A 299 -1.85 5.70 37.96
C LEU A 299 -1.71 5.50 39.47
N ALA A 300 -2.42 4.55 40.05
CA ALA A 300 -2.37 4.24 41.47
C ALA A 300 -0.94 3.85 41.89
N ALA A 301 -0.29 2.97 41.14
CA ALA A 301 1.09 2.56 41.43
C ALA A 301 2.06 3.74 41.39
N HIS A 302 2.00 4.57 40.37
CA HIS A 302 2.88 5.76 40.26
C HIS A 302 2.55 6.84 41.29
N ALA A 303 1.26 7.03 41.64
CA ALA A 303 0.86 7.94 42.70
C ALA A 303 1.43 7.49 44.05
N ALA A 304 1.37 6.19 44.37
CA ALA A 304 1.95 5.63 45.58
C ALA A 304 3.46 5.82 45.62
N MET A 305 4.15 5.55 44.51
CA MET A 305 5.62 5.79 44.42
C MET A 305 5.99 7.26 44.57
N ALA A 306 5.12 8.18 44.16
CA ALA A 306 5.30 9.63 44.34
C ALA A 306 4.91 10.13 45.76
N GLY A 307 4.51 9.24 46.66
CA GLY A 307 4.10 9.59 48.04
C GLY A 307 2.65 10.06 48.16
N GLY A 308 1.79 9.71 47.23
CA GLY A 308 0.33 9.96 47.29
C GLY A 308 -0.29 9.35 48.54
N SER A 309 -1.28 10.06 49.13
CA SER A 309 -2.01 9.53 50.28
C SER A 309 -2.90 8.34 49.87
N ARG A 310 -3.21 7.46 50.84
CA ARG A 310 -4.09 6.32 50.64
C ARG A 310 -5.51 6.68 50.12
N GLU A 311 -5.94 7.93 50.42
CA GLU A 311 -7.24 8.42 49.95
C GLU A 311 -7.21 8.85 48.48
N LEU A 312 -6.02 9.12 47.93
CA LEU A 312 -5.81 9.55 46.54
C LEU A 312 -5.55 8.35 45.63
N ILE A 313 -5.10 7.25 46.17
CA ILE A 313 -4.79 5.98 45.45
C ILE A 313 -6.01 5.07 45.48
#